data_6d0031fe2baf445219491c92f55995bf
#
_entry.id   6d0031fe2baf445219491c92f55995bf
#
_cell.length_a   1.000
_cell.length_b   1.000
_cell.length_c   1.000
_cell.angle_alpha   90.00
_cell.angle_beta   90.00
_cell.angle_gamma   90.00
#
_symmetry.space_group_name_H-M   'P 1'
#
loop_
_entity.id
_entity.type
_entity.pdbx_description
1 polymer ?
#
loop_
_entity_poly.entity_id
_entity_poly.type
_entity_poly.pdbx_seq_one_letter_code
_entity_poly.pdbx_strand_id
1 'polypeptide(L)'
;YYRGLDVKGEPDLVRTERSPNISWEFLKTPDSTIFDPNNFSVRFSGSLKLKSSGKYKINVNGIDGLRFYFNDKLLVDKLSENYSHTTFETTYLVANKSYPFVIEYFEDEGWGEVRLGIAKIKEGLMREAQEAAESADVIIMALGTYSYIEAEGRDRVDTDLPENQKQ
;
A
#
# COMPACT_ATOMS: atom_id res chain seq x y z
N TYR A 1 11.34 -13.79 7.02
CA TYR A 1 11.89 -13.89 5.68
C TYR A 1 12.14 -15.36 5.35
N TYR A 2 11.89 -15.73 4.11
CA TYR A 2 11.97 -17.10 3.60
C TYR A 2 12.77 -17.11 2.30
N ARG A 3 13.56 -18.15 2.06
CA ARG A 3 14.16 -18.39 0.76
C ARG A 3 13.09 -18.90 -0.21
N GLY A 4 13.15 -18.42 -1.45
CA GLY A 4 12.14 -18.74 -2.47
C GLY A 4 10.89 -17.87 -2.38
N LEU A 5 10.02 -18.02 -3.36
CA LEU A 5 8.83 -17.20 -3.57
C LEU A 5 7.58 -17.70 -2.79
N ASP A 6 7.80 -18.39 -1.68
CA ASP A 6 6.72 -19.00 -0.92
C ASP A 6 6.94 -18.85 0.60
N VAL A 7 6.03 -18.21 1.28
CA VAL A 7 6.07 -18.01 2.74
C VAL A 7 5.63 -19.28 3.51
N LYS A 8 6.15 -20.44 3.12
CA LYS A 8 5.87 -21.73 3.73
C LYS A 8 7.01 -22.25 4.62
N GLY A 9 6.64 -23.06 5.58
CA GLY A 9 7.60 -23.67 6.52
C GLY A 9 8.12 -22.70 7.56
N GLU A 10 9.28 -23.03 8.13
CA GLU A 10 9.96 -22.17 9.08
C GLU A 10 10.73 -21.04 8.36
N PRO A 11 10.70 -19.82 8.89
CA PRO A 11 11.45 -18.72 8.30
C PRO A 11 12.97 -18.91 8.44
N ASP A 12 13.71 -18.57 7.40
CA ASP A 12 15.18 -18.56 7.41
C ASP A 12 15.76 -17.39 8.23
N LEU A 13 15.01 -16.31 8.36
CA LEU A 13 15.38 -15.15 9.18
C LEU A 13 14.16 -14.54 9.83
N VAL A 14 14.22 -14.35 11.15
CA VAL A 14 13.21 -13.63 11.93
C VAL A 14 13.84 -12.40 12.57
N ARG A 15 13.24 -11.23 12.35
CA ARG A 15 13.67 -9.98 12.99
C ARG A 15 12.51 -9.00 13.13
N THR A 16 12.68 -8.01 14.00
CA THR A 16 11.72 -6.91 14.14
C THR A 16 12.10 -5.77 13.21
N GLU A 17 11.15 -5.38 12.35
CA GLU A 17 11.28 -4.20 11.50
C GLU A 17 10.60 -2.99 12.14
N ARG A 18 11.10 -1.79 11.86
CA ARG A 18 10.46 -0.55 12.34
C ARG A 18 9.12 -0.27 11.65
N SER A 19 8.99 -0.75 10.43
CA SER A 19 7.86 -0.52 9.54
C SER A 19 7.85 -1.60 8.45
N PRO A 20 6.69 -1.98 7.91
CA PRO A 20 6.63 -2.80 6.70
C PRO A 20 6.98 -2.00 5.43
N ASN A 21 7.28 -0.70 5.54
CA ASN A 21 7.65 0.14 4.41
C ASN A 21 9.14 -0.05 4.11
N ILE A 22 9.45 -1.01 3.27
CA ILE A 22 10.80 -1.41 2.91
C ILE A 22 10.95 -1.38 1.39
N SER A 23 12.14 -1.01 0.92
CA SER A 23 12.55 -1.11 -0.47
C SER A 23 13.87 -1.87 -0.54
N TRP A 24 13.91 -2.87 -1.40
CA TRP A 24 15.11 -3.59 -1.80
C TRP A 24 15.48 -3.14 -3.22
N GLU A 25 16.44 -2.22 -3.30
CA GLU A 25 17.00 -1.81 -4.59
C GLU A 25 17.71 -3.00 -5.24
N PHE A 26 17.99 -2.91 -6.54
CA PHE A 26 18.69 -3.94 -7.29
C PHE A 26 19.81 -4.61 -6.49
N LEU A 27 19.77 -5.93 -6.42
CA LEU A 27 20.74 -6.79 -5.71
C LEU A 27 20.79 -6.61 -4.18
N LYS A 28 19.86 -5.86 -3.56
CA LYS A 28 19.72 -5.82 -2.12
C LYS A 28 18.75 -6.90 -1.64
N THR A 29 19.07 -7.47 -0.50
CA THR A 29 18.27 -8.51 0.16
C THR A 29 18.12 -8.19 1.65
N PRO A 30 17.23 -8.88 2.35
CA PRO A 30 17.18 -8.79 3.80
C PRO A 30 18.51 -9.14 4.49
N ASP A 31 19.24 -10.12 3.95
CA ASP A 31 20.58 -10.54 4.34
C ASP A 31 21.23 -11.27 3.16
N SER A 32 22.26 -10.68 2.59
CA SER A 32 22.97 -11.20 1.39
C SER A 32 23.73 -12.51 1.62
N THR A 33 23.88 -12.95 2.85
CA THR A 33 24.49 -14.26 3.18
C THR A 33 23.48 -15.39 3.16
N ILE A 34 22.18 -15.07 3.19
CA ILE A 34 21.06 -16.01 3.30
C ILE A 34 20.22 -16.03 2.03
N PHE A 35 19.94 -14.84 1.45
CA PHE A 35 18.94 -14.66 0.41
C PHE A 35 19.54 -14.28 -0.94
N ASP A 36 19.01 -14.88 -1.99
CA ASP A 36 19.18 -14.41 -3.36
C ASP A 36 18.34 -13.12 -3.57
N PRO A 37 18.87 -12.08 -4.23
CA PRO A 37 18.16 -10.84 -4.47
C PRO A 37 16.79 -10.99 -5.15
N ASN A 38 16.65 -11.95 -6.04
CA ASN A 38 15.47 -12.14 -6.85
C ASN A 38 14.70 -13.42 -6.50
N ASN A 39 14.88 -13.95 -5.30
CA ASN A 39 14.22 -15.20 -4.93
C ASN A 39 14.04 -15.30 -3.41
N PHE A 40 13.28 -14.38 -2.86
CA PHE A 40 12.88 -14.46 -1.45
C PHE A 40 11.44 -14.01 -1.24
N SER A 41 10.92 -14.34 -0.10
CA SER A 41 9.62 -13.85 0.33
C SER A 41 9.66 -13.38 1.78
N VAL A 42 8.69 -12.57 2.15
CA VAL A 42 8.59 -12.05 3.51
C VAL A 42 7.16 -12.06 4.01
N ARG A 43 6.99 -12.39 5.28
CA ARG A 43 5.76 -12.19 6.02
C ARG A 43 5.99 -11.15 7.11
N PHE A 44 5.39 -9.97 6.94
CA PHE A 44 5.28 -8.97 8.00
C PHE A 44 4.03 -9.23 8.81
N SER A 45 4.17 -9.38 10.11
CA SER A 45 3.05 -9.46 11.04
C SER A 45 3.12 -8.29 12.00
N GLY A 46 2.02 -7.59 12.16
CA GLY A 46 1.97 -6.42 13.01
C GLY A 46 0.58 -6.06 13.46
N SER A 47 0.47 -4.92 14.10
CA SER A 47 -0.80 -4.44 14.63
C SER A 47 -0.87 -2.91 14.54
N LEU A 48 -1.96 -2.42 13.97
CA LEU A 48 -2.28 -1.00 13.95
C LEU A 48 -3.01 -0.61 15.22
N LYS A 49 -2.53 0.44 15.87
CA LYS A 49 -3.21 1.06 17.01
C LYS A 49 -3.41 2.55 16.71
N LEU A 50 -4.65 2.97 16.55
CA LEU A 50 -5.03 4.28 16.09
C LEU A 50 -5.23 5.24 17.26
N LYS A 51 -4.84 6.50 17.09
CA LYS A 51 -5.01 7.55 18.11
C LYS A 51 -6.43 8.10 18.15
N SER A 52 -7.22 7.96 17.10
CA SER A 52 -8.59 8.45 17.02
C SER A 52 -9.50 7.46 16.33
N SER A 53 -10.77 7.41 16.73
CA SER A 53 -11.78 6.58 16.07
C SER A 53 -12.24 7.21 14.75
N GLY A 54 -12.70 6.38 13.80
CA GLY A 54 -13.22 6.84 12.52
C GLY A 54 -13.06 5.81 11.41
N LYS A 55 -13.37 6.20 10.19
CA LYS A 55 -13.04 5.47 8.96
C LYS A 55 -11.64 5.86 8.50
N TYR A 56 -10.96 4.93 7.88
CA TYR A 56 -9.61 5.12 7.38
C TYR A 56 -9.50 4.62 5.94
N LYS A 57 -8.64 5.24 5.16
CA LYS A 57 -8.11 4.66 3.92
C LYS A 57 -6.85 3.90 4.26
N ILE A 58 -6.78 2.65 3.86
CA ILE A 58 -5.57 1.82 3.91
C ILE A 58 -5.12 1.64 2.47
N ASN A 59 -3.85 1.93 2.25
CA ASN A 59 -3.17 1.71 0.98
C ASN A 59 -2.07 0.67 1.20
N VAL A 60 -2.04 -0.34 0.37
CA VAL A 60 -0.97 -1.32 0.33
C VAL A 60 -0.44 -1.45 -1.09
N ASN A 61 0.87 -1.31 -1.24
CA ASN A 61 1.57 -1.43 -2.51
C ASN A 61 2.69 -2.46 -2.38
N GLY A 62 2.96 -3.14 -3.47
CA GLY A 62 4.14 -3.97 -3.67
C GLY A 62 4.55 -3.93 -5.13
N ILE A 63 5.85 -4.02 -5.39
CA ILE A 63 6.39 -4.45 -6.67
C ILE A 63 6.49 -5.96 -6.52
N ASP A 64 6.10 -6.72 -7.54
CA ASP A 64 5.88 -8.18 -7.50
C ASP A 64 4.67 -8.62 -6.66
N GLY A 65 4.63 -9.88 -6.25
CA GLY A 65 3.45 -10.48 -5.64
C GLY A 65 3.17 -10.05 -4.21
N LEU A 66 1.92 -9.78 -3.90
CA LEU A 66 1.49 -9.29 -2.60
C LEU A 66 0.18 -9.91 -2.15
N ARG A 67 0.11 -10.30 -0.86
CA ARG A 67 -1.12 -10.53 -0.12
C ARG A 67 -1.20 -9.63 1.09
N PHE A 68 -2.39 -9.15 1.38
CA PHE A 68 -2.64 -8.34 2.57
C PHE A 68 -3.85 -8.83 3.35
N TYR A 69 -3.63 -9.12 4.61
CA TYR A 69 -4.67 -9.46 5.57
C TYR A 69 -4.81 -8.33 6.58
N PHE A 70 -6.03 -7.98 6.88
CA PHE A 70 -6.35 -7.00 7.90
C PHE A 70 -7.47 -7.51 8.79
N ASN A 71 -7.24 -7.54 10.10
CA ASN A 71 -8.18 -8.08 11.10
C ASN A 71 -8.65 -9.48 10.70
N ASP A 72 -7.69 -10.35 10.39
CA ASP A 72 -7.83 -11.77 9.98
C ASP A 72 -8.59 -11.99 8.66
N LYS A 73 -8.87 -10.93 7.91
CA LYS A 73 -9.54 -11.01 6.62
C LYS A 73 -8.56 -10.74 5.48
N LEU A 74 -8.51 -11.63 4.50
CA LEU A 74 -7.77 -11.40 3.24
C LEU A 74 -8.48 -10.29 2.46
N LEU A 75 -7.77 -9.20 2.21
CA LEU A 75 -8.27 -8.02 1.49
C LEU A 75 -7.60 -7.82 0.13
N VAL A 76 -6.37 -8.28 -0.03
CA VAL A 76 -5.62 -8.23 -1.29
C VAL A 76 -4.98 -9.59 -1.52
N ASP A 77 -5.15 -10.15 -2.72
CA ASP A 77 -4.46 -11.34 -3.20
C ASP A 77 -4.00 -11.11 -4.63
N LYS A 78 -2.77 -10.70 -4.79
CA LYS A 78 -2.14 -10.30 -6.06
C LYS A 78 -0.75 -10.91 -6.18
N LEU A 79 -0.72 -12.22 -6.26
CA LEU A 79 0.55 -12.98 -6.29
C LEU A 79 1.22 -12.99 -7.66
N SER A 80 0.50 -12.70 -8.73
CA SER A 80 0.97 -12.78 -10.12
C SER A 80 1.11 -11.42 -10.80
N GLU A 81 0.98 -10.32 -10.07
CA GLU A 81 1.09 -8.98 -10.64
C GLU A 81 2.47 -8.40 -10.31
N ASN A 82 3.20 -7.94 -11.32
CA ASN A 82 4.51 -7.29 -11.18
C ASN A 82 4.43 -5.93 -10.45
N TYR A 83 3.24 -5.41 -10.24
CA TYR A 83 2.99 -4.19 -9.48
C TYR A 83 1.59 -4.20 -8.91
N SER A 84 1.47 -4.17 -7.61
CA SER A 84 0.18 -4.09 -6.94
C SER A 84 0.03 -2.79 -6.16
N HIS A 85 -1.06 -2.09 -6.45
CA HIS A 85 -1.50 -0.92 -5.69
C HIS A 85 -2.98 -1.07 -5.35
N THR A 86 -3.29 -1.12 -4.09
CA THR A 86 -4.67 -1.26 -3.64
C THR A 86 -4.96 -0.28 -2.52
N THR A 87 -6.02 0.50 -2.71
CA THR A 87 -6.57 1.37 -1.67
C THR A 87 -7.98 0.92 -1.33
N PHE A 88 -8.30 0.83 -0.07
CA PHE A 88 -9.65 0.52 0.39
C PHE A 88 -10.00 1.32 1.65
N GLU A 89 -11.29 1.52 1.84
CA GLU A 89 -11.81 2.15 3.04
C GLU A 89 -12.12 1.10 4.09
N THR A 90 -11.79 1.41 5.33
CA THR A 90 -12.14 0.55 6.45
C THR A 90 -13.58 0.81 6.90
N THR A 91 -14.16 -0.16 7.57
CA THR A 91 -15.26 0.11 8.49
C THR A 91 -14.78 1.04 9.62
N TYR A 92 -15.70 1.47 10.48
CA TYR A 92 -15.36 2.32 11.62
C TYR A 92 -14.40 1.62 12.57
N LEU A 93 -13.19 2.17 12.74
CA LEU A 93 -12.16 1.67 13.65
C LEU A 93 -12.17 2.50 14.93
N VAL A 94 -11.97 1.82 16.06
CA VAL A 94 -12.02 2.43 17.40
C VAL A 94 -10.61 2.81 17.86
N ALA A 95 -10.45 3.99 18.43
CA ALA A 95 -9.18 4.46 18.99
C ALA A 95 -8.65 3.49 20.06
N ASN A 96 -7.34 3.35 20.13
CA ASN A 96 -6.61 2.51 21.08
C ASN A 96 -6.89 1.00 21.00
N LYS A 97 -7.80 0.56 20.14
CA LYS A 97 -7.98 -0.85 19.79
C LYS A 97 -6.86 -1.31 18.85
N SER A 98 -6.40 -2.53 19.04
CA SER A 98 -5.39 -3.17 18.19
C SER A 98 -6.07 -3.89 17.04
N TYR A 99 -5.57 -3.68 15.82
CA TYR A 99 -6.04 -4.32 14.60
C TYR A 99 -4.87 -5.07 13.96
N PRO A 100 -4.85 -6.41 14.02
CA PRO A 100 -3.77 -7.18 13.44
C PRO A 100 -3.74 -7.03 11.92
N PHE A 101 -2.54 -7.08 11.36
CA PHE A 101 -2.34 -7.18 9.93
C PHE A 101 -1.22 -8.15 9.59
N VAL A 102 -1.29 -8.74 8.41
CA VAL A 102 -0.22 -9.52 7.80
C VAL A 102 -0.05 -9.06 6.36
N ILE A 103 1.20 -8.87 5.95
CA ILE A 103 1.58 -8.69 4.55
C ILE A 103 2.48 -9.88 4.20
N GLU A 104 2.14 -10.60 3.14
CA GLU A 104 3.00 -11.55 2.47
C GLU A 104 3.45 -10.94 1.15
N TYR A 105 4.74 -10.92 0.92
CA TYR A 105 5.37 -10.31 -0.25
C TYR A 105 6.38 -11.27 -0.85
N PHE A 106 6.52 -11.24 -2.15
CA PHE A 106 7.35 -12.15 -2.92
C PHE A 106 8.21 -11.33 -3.87
N GLU A 107 9.51 -11.42 -3.74
CA GLU A 107 10.49 -10.76 -4.59
C GLU A 107 11.01 -11.72 -5.66
N ASP A 108 10.62 -11.49 -6.90
CA ASP A 108 10.97 -12.35 -8.04
C ASP A 108 12.05 -11.73 -8.93
N GLU A 109 11.95 -10.45 -9.25
CA GLU A 109 12.90 -9.82 -10.17
C GLU A 109 13.04 -8.31 -9.95
N GLY A 110 14.28 -7.86 -9.85
CA GLY A 110 14.66 -6.45 -10.01
C GLY A 110 14.60 -5.60 -8.76
N TRP A 111 13.60 -4.77 -8.63
CA TRP A 111 13.43 -3.84 -7.51
C TRP A 111 12.22 -4.24 -6.66
N GLY A 112 12.49 -4.68 -5.45
CA GLY A 112 11.47 -5.00 -4.48
C GLY A 112 11.00 -3.80 -3.65
N GLU A 113 9.70 -3.68 -3.46
CA GLU A 113 9.14 -2.66 -2.59
C GLU A 113 7.84 -3.13 -1.94
N VAL A 114 7.70 -2.85 -0.64
CA VAL A 114 6.44 -2.96 0.10
C VAL A 114 6.14 -1.65 0.80
N ARG A 115 4.91 -1.16 0.67
CA ARG A 115 4.42 0.03 1.36
C ARG A 115 3.05 -0.23 1.97
N LEU A 116 2.89 0.16 3.21
CA LEU A 116 1.60 0.21 3.91
C LEU A 116 1.35 1.63 4.41
N GLY A 117 0.31 2.25 3.90
CA GLY A 117 -0.14 3.58 4.32
C GLY A 117 -1.50 3.52 5.00
N ILE A 118 -1.73 4.37 5.97
CA ILE A 118 -3.03 4.55 6.60
C ILE A 118 -3.31 6.02 6.82
N ALA A 119 -4.49 6.48 6.40
CA ALA A 119 -4.94 7.86 6.61
C ALA A 119 -6.39 7.88 7.08
N LYS A 120 -6.69 8.70 8.08
CA LYS A 120 -8.06 8.92 8.52
C LYS A 120 -8.85 9.63 7.43
N ILE A 121 -10.04 9.14 7.12
CA ILE A 121 -10.96 9.81 6.21
C ILE A 121 -11.50 11.05 6.94
N LYS A 122 -11.30 12.21 6.34
CA LYS A 122 -11.93 13.45 6.77
C LYS A 122 -13.25 13.58 6.02
N GLU A 123 -14.35 13.41 6.73
CA GLU A 123 -15.69 13.63 6.17
C GLU A 123 -15.93 15.13 5.94
N GLY A 124 -16.74 15.45 4.95
CA GLY A 124 -17.13 16.83 4.65
C GLY A 124 -16.15 17.67 3.84
N LEU A 125 -15.00 17.10 3.37
CA LEU A 125 -14.03 17.84 2.56
C LEU A 125 -14.65 18.41 1.29
N MET A 126 -15.54 17.67 0.61
CA MET A 126 -16.21 18.14 -0.59
C MET A 126 -17.11 19.32 -0.29
N ARG A 127 -17.88 19.26 0.79
CA ARG A 127 -18.73 20.37 1.24
C ARG A 127 -17.87 21.59 1.63
N GLU A 128 -16.79 21.41 2.38
CA GLU A 128 -15.86 22.49 2.72
C GLU A 128 -15.27 23.14 1.47
N ALA A 129 -14.93 22.35 0.44
CA ALA A 129 -14.44 22.84 -0.84
C ALA A 129 -15.51 23.60 -1.63
N GLN A 130 -16.74 23.12 -1.67
CA GLN A 130 -17.86 23.79 -2.30
C GLN A 130 -18.18 25.14 -1.61
N GLU A 131 -18.29 25.16 -0.30
CA GLU A 131 -18.52 26.39 0.48
C GLU A 131 -17.40 27.42 0.25
N ALA A 132 -16.14 26.97 0.17
CA ALA A 132 -15.00 27.83 -0.16
C ALA A 132 -15.09 28.38 -1.59
N ALA A 133 -15.47 27.53 -2.56
CA ALA A 133 -15.63 27.94 -3.96
C ALA A 133 -16.78 28.95 -4.14
N GLU A 134 -17.91 28.76 -3.47
CA GLU A 134 -19.07 29.67 -3.52
C GLU A 134 -18.74 31.06 -2.95
N SER A 135 -17.78 31.16 -2.04
CA SER A 135 -17.36 32.41 -1.41
C SER A 135 -16.19 33.11 -2.13
N ALA A 136 -15.62 32.49 -3.16
CA ALA A 136 -14.43 32.97 -3.85
C ALA A 136 -14.77 33.75 -5.12
N ASP A 137 -14.09 34.88 -5.38
CA ASP A 137 -14.21 35.60 -6.64
C ASP A 137 -13.52 34.86 -7.82
N VAL A 138 -12.52 34.04 -7.53
CA VAL A 138 -11.77 33.25 -8.50
C VAL A 138 -11.44 31.87 -7.91
N ILE A 139 -11.66 30.83 -8.70
CA ILE A 139 -11.31 29.45 -8.34
C ILE A 139 -10.16 29.00 -9.26
N ILE A 140 -9.08 28.51 -8.66
CA ILE A 140 -7.98 27.85 -9.38
C ILE A 140 -7.98 26.38 -9.03
N MET A 141 -8.21 25.52 -10.01
CA MET A 141 -8.17 24.07 -9.87
C MET A 141 -6.88 23.52 -10.49
N ALA A 142 -6.07 22.81 -9.70
CA ALA A 142 -4.93 22.05 -10.18
C ALA A 142 -5.36 20.58 -10.36
N LEU A 143 -5.60 20.20 -11.59
CA LEU A 143 -6.00 18.85 -11.99
C LEU A 143 -4.89 18.19 -12.80
N GLY A 144 -4.82 16.87 -12.76
CA GLY A 144 -3.81 16.16 -13.55
C GLY A 144 -3.68 14.69 -13.17
N THR A 145 -2.72 14.06 -13.80
CA THR A 145 -2.34 12.66 -13.55
C THR A 145 -1.20 12.57 -12.54
N TYR A 146 -0.95 11.41 -12.04
CA TYR A 146 0.15 11.10 -11.13
C TYR A 146 0.74 9.72 -11.46
N SER A 147 1.93 9.43 -10.96
CA SER A 147 2.74 8.29 -11.36
C SER A 147 2.07 6.91 -11.28
N TYR A 148 1.02 6.74 -10.47
CA TYR A 148 0.25 5.48 -10.45
C TYR A 148 -0.73 5.33 -11.61
N ILE A 149 -1.06 6.42 -12.31
CA ILE A 149 -1.99 6.42 -13.45
C ILE A 149 -1.20 6.44 -14.75
N GLU A 150 -0.11 7.21 -14.79
CA GLU A 150 0.71 7.42 -15.98
C GLU A 150 2.18 7.54 -15.59
N ALA A 151 3.05 6.74 -16.19
CA ALA A 151 4.49 6.73 -15.95
C ALA A 151 5.21 6.11 -17.15
N GLU A 152 6.55 6.14 -17.14
CA GLU A 152 7.35 5.39 -18.12
C GLU A 152 6.94 3.91 -18.10
N GLY A 153 6.61 3.37 -19.28
CA GLY A 153 6.12 2.00 -19.44
C GLY A 153 4.68 1.77 -18.99
N ARG A 154 3.94 2.82 -18.65
CA ARG A 154 2.53 2.75 -18.28
C ARG A 154 1.71 3.84 -18.93
N ASP A 155 1.04 3.49 -20.02
CA ASP A 155 0.17 4.39 -20.74
C ASP A 155 -1.26 4.38 -20.21
N ARG A 156 -1.92 5.53 -20.28
CA ARG A 156 -3.36 5.61 -20.07
C ARG A 156 -4.10 5.09 -21.29
N VAL A 157 -5.28 4.56 -21.06
CA VAL A 157 -6.18 4.08 -22.13
C VAL A 157 -6.97 5.23 -22.78
N ASP A 158 -7.04 6.39 -22.12
CA ASP A 158 -7.75 7.59 -22.58
C ASP A 158 -7.09 8.88 -22.05
N THR A 159 -7.63 10.03 -22.44
CA THR A 159 -7.18 11.36 -22.01
C THR A 159 -8.03 11.98 -20.92
N ASP A 160 -8.97 11.22 -20.38
CA ASP A 160 -9.88 11.68 -19.34
C ASP A 160 -9.17 11.98 -18.01
N LEU A 161 -9.76 12.84 -17.21
CA LEU A 161 -9.34 13.04 -15.84
C LEU A 161 -9.58 11.75 -15.02
N PRO A 162 -8.72 11.49 -14.03
CA PRO A 162 -8.98 10.41 -13.08
C PRO A 162 -10.37 10.53 -12.42
N GLU A 163 -11.06 9.41 -12.21
CA GLU A 163 -12.44 9.40 -11.70
C GLU A 163 -12.63 10.20 -10.40
N ASN A 164 -11.61 10.21 -9.53
CA ASN A 164 -11.64 11.00 -8.30
C ASN A 164 -11.52 12.53 -8.52
N GLN A 165 -11.31 12.97 -9.74
CA GLN A 165 -11.25 14.38 -10.14
C GLN A 165 -12.43 14.82 -11.02
N LYS A 166 -13.34 13.89 -11.36
CA LYS A 166 -14.53 14.15 -12.17
C LYS A 166 -15.79 14.48 -11.34
N GLN A 167 -15.69 14.49 -10.01
CA GLN A 167 -16.83 14.70 -9.08
C GLN A 167 -17.11 16.18 -8.82
#